data_b0c93d7b1b46b55c156b059b87df1d0a
#
_entry.id   b0c93d7b1b46b55c156b059b87df1d0a
#
_cell.length_a   1.000
_cell.length_b   1.000
_cell.length_c   1.000
_cell.angle_alpha   90.00
_cell.angle_beta   90.00
_cell.angle_gamma   90.00
#
_symmetry.space_group_name_H-M   'P 1'
#
loop_
_entity.id
_entity.type
_entity.pdbx_description
1 polymer ?
#
loop_
_entity_poly.entity_id
_entity_poly.type
_entity_poly.pdbx_seq_one_letter_code
_entity_poly.pdbx_strand_id
1 'polypeptide(L)'
;MKLSQIRKNPNNPRIIRDEKFEKLKRSIQDFPQMMELRPIIVDESGIILGGNMRYEAIKSLKMAEFPDEWVKRVDELTEDQKKEFIVKDNVGFGDWDWDAIANDWDELPLDDWGLDVPGFE
;
A
#
# COMPACT_ATOMS: atom_id res chain seq x y z
N MET A 1 -9.72 -5.11 -14.02
CA MET A 1 -9.29 -6.36 -13.34
C MET A 1 -10.27 -6.71 -12.24
N LYS A 2 -10.53 -7.99 -12.06
CA LYS A 2 -11.43 -8.47 -11.01
C LYS A 2 -10.63 -8.84 -9.76
N LEU A 3 -11.21 -8.57 -8.60
CA LEU A 3 -10.60 -8.91 -7.31
C LEU A 3 -10.23 -10.39 -7.22
N SER A 4 -11.03 -11.27 -7.82
CA SER A 4 -10.80 -12.72 -7.82
C SER A 4 -9.56 -13.17 -8.61
N GLN A 5 -8.96 -12.27 -9.42
CA GLN A 5 -7.77 -12.60 -10.22
C GLN A 5 -6.47 -12.47 -9.45
N ILE A 6 -6.52 -11.89 -8.25
CA ILE A 6 -5.35 -11.74 -7.39
C ILE A 6 -5.60 -12.40 -6.04
N ARG A 7 -4.54 -12.82 -5.37
CA ARG A 7 -4.63 -13.56 -4.12
C ARG A 7 -3.65 -13.01 -3.09
N LYS A 8 -4.14 -12.88 -1.85
CA LYS A 8 -3.33 -12.46 -0.73
C LYS A 8 -2.18 -13.45 -0.49
N ASN A 9 -1.00 -12.92 -0.16
CA ASN A 9 0.14 -13.74 0.23
C ASN A 9 0.02 -14.08 1.72
N PRO A 10 -0.23 -15.35 2.09
CA PRO A 10 -0.40 -15.74 3.49
C PRO A 10 0.91 -15.65 4.30
N ASN A 11 2.04 -15.59 3.61
CA ASN A 11 3.36 -15.54 4.26
C ASN A 11 3.91 -14.11 4.40
N ASN A 12 3.11 -13.10 4.06
CA ASN A 12 3.55 -11.71 4.19
C ASN A 12 3.62 -11.34 5.68
N PRO A 13 4.80 -10.91 6.18
CA PRO A 13 4.98 -10.63 7.61
C PRO A 13 4.41 -9.29 8.06
N ARG A 14 3.94 -8.46 7.13
CA ARG A 14 3.44 -7.14 7.47
C ARG A 14 2.02 -7.19 8.03
N ILE A 15 1.78 -6.42 9.09
CA ILE A 15 0.45 -6.24 9.67
C ILE A 15 0.11 -4.75 9.70
N ILE A 16 -1.17 -4.44 9.82
CA ILE A 16 -1.65 -3.06 9.91
C ILE A 16 -2.68 -2.96 11.04
N ARG A 17 -2.62 -1.86 11.79
CA ARG A 17 -3.59 -1.57 12.85
C ARG A 17 -4.89 -1.05 12.26
N ASP A 18 -6.00 -1.28 12.96
CA ASP A 18 -7.34 -0.93 12.48
C ASP A 18 -7.48 0.55 12.09
N GLU A 19 -6.94 1.47 12.90
CA GLU A 19 -7.03 2.90 12.57
C GLU A 19 -6.27 3.25 11.30
N LYS A 20 -5.10 2.64 11.07
CA LYS A 20 -4.32 2.83 9.85
C LYS A 20 -5.06 2.23 8.66
N PHE A 21 -5.70 1.10 8.85
CA PHE A 21 -6.48 0.44 7.82
C PHE A 21 -7.65 1.33 7.37
N GLU A 22 -8.36 1.93 8.30
CA GLU A 22 -9.46 2.85 7.98
C GLU A 22 -8.95 4.09 7.21
N LYS A 23 -7.78 4.62 7.59
CA LYS A 23 -7.15 5.73 6.88
C LYS A 23 -6.74 5.33 5.46
N LEU A 24 -6.24 4.10 5.28
CA LEU A 24 -5.89 3.57 3.97
C LEU A 24 -7.13 3.46 3.08
N LYS A 25 -8.23 2.92 3.61
CA LYS A 25 -9.49 2.83 2.87
C LYS A 25 -9.96 4.21 2.41
N ARG A 26 -9.92 5.18 3.31
CA ARG A 26 -10.30 6.56 3.01
C ARG A 26 -9.40 7.16 1.93
N SER A 27 -8.09 6.91 2.01
CA SER A 27 -7.14 7.37 1.00
C SER A 27 -7.47 6.86 -0.39
N ILE A 28 -7.83 5.59 -0.50
CA ILE A 28 -8.20 4.99 -1.79
C ILE A 28 -9.49 5.62 -2.34
N GLN A 29 -10.46 5.89 -1.47
CA GLN A 29 -11.71 6.53 -1.88
C GLN A 29 -11.50 7.98 -2.31
N ASP A 30 -10.68 8.73 -1.58
CA ASP A 30 -10.50 10.16 -1.80
C ASP A 30 -9.49 10.44 -2.92
N PHE A 31 -8.52 9.56 -3.13
CA PHE A 31 -7.49 9.74 -4.13
C PHE A 31 -7.18 8.41 -4.83
N PRO A 32 -8.11 7.91 -5.66
CA PRO A 32 -7.93 6.61 -6.33
C PRO A 32 -6.75 6.57 -7.29
N GLN A 33 -6.31 7.71 -7.83
CA GLN A 33 -5.12 7.77 -8.69
C GLN A 33 -3.86 7.29 -7.98
N MET A 34 -3.84 7.31 -6.66
CA MET A 34 -2.73 6.80 -5.88
C MET A 34 -2.46 5.33 -6.18
N MET A 35 -3.51 4.56 -6.51
CA MET A 35 -3.37 3.15 -6.86
C MET A 35 -2.62 2.94 -8.18
N GLU A 36 -2.71 3.89 -9.12
CA GLU A 36 -1.94 3.85 -10.36
C GLU A 36 -0.47 4.17 -10.10
N LEU A 37 -0.23 5.10 -9.19
CA LEU A 37 1.13 5.54 -8.84
C LEU A 37 1.85 4.50 -7.98
N ARG A 38 1.11 3.76 -7.18
CA ARG A 38 1.64 2.71 -6.34
C ARG A 38 0.78 1.46 -6.41
N PRO A 39 0.88 0.71 -7.52
CA PRO A 39 0.00 -0.44 -7.73
C PRO A 39 0.30 -1.61 -6.81
N ILE A 40 -0.66 -2.53 -6.74
CA ILE A 40 -0.46 -3.83 -6.13
C ILE A 40 0.45 -4.64 -7.06
N ILE A 41 1.49 -5.24 -6.53
CA ILE A 41 2.44 -6.05 -7.30
C ILE A 41 2.13 -7.51 -7.08
N VAL A 42 1.90 -8.24 -8.16
CA VAL A 42 1.61 -9.68 -8.11
C VAL A 42 2.63 -10.46 -8.95
N ASP A 43 2.78 -11.74 -8.64
CA ASP A 43 3.63 -12.64 -9.44
C ASP A 43 2.84 -13.24 -10.60
N GLU A 44 3.47 -14.19 -11.31
CA GLU A 44 2.88 -14.86 -12.47
C GLU A 44 1.62 -15.67 -12.12
N SER A 45 1.45 -16.02 -10.86
CA SER A 45 0.28 -16.77 -10.37
C SER A 45 -0.81 -15.87 -9.79
N GLY A 46 -0.60 -14.55 -9.80
CA GLY A 46 -1.54 -13.60 -9.22
C GLY A 46 -1.42 -13.47 -7.70
N ILE A 47 -0.34 -14.01 -7.11
CA ILE A 47 -0.09 -13.89 -5.67
C ILE A 47 0.56 -12.53 -5.40
N ILE A 48 0.04 -11.82 -4.40
CA ILE A 48 0.49 -10.47 -4.06
C ILE A 48 1.89 -10.51 -3.44
N LEU A 49 2.82 -9.76 -4.03
CA LEU A 49 4.16 -9.54 -3.49
C LEU A 49 4.22 -8.22 -2.71
N GLY A 50 3.49 -7.21 -3.15
CA GLY A 50 3.40 -5.93 -2.47
C GLY A 50 1.99 -5.39 -2.58
N GLY A 51 1.45 -4.86 -1.48
CA GLY A 51 0.12 -4.25 -1.48
C GLY A 51 -0.97 -5.12 -0.87
N ASN A 52 -0.65 -6.08 0.00
CA ASN A 52 -1.68 -6.86 0.71
C ASN A 52 -2.67 -5.96 1.44
N MET A 53 -2.19 -4.88 2.05
CA MET A 53 -3.08 -3.96 2.79
C MET A 53 -4.00 -3.22 1.83
N ARG A 54 -3.49 -2.81 0.68
CA ARG A 54 -4.32 -2.17 -0.36
C ARG A 54 -5.36 -3.15 -0.90
N TYR A 55 -4.97 -4.41 -1.09
CA TYR A 55 -5.91 -5.46 -1.50
C TYR A 55 -7.03 -5.64 -0.48
N GLU A 56 -6.68 -5.72 0.81
CA GLU A 56 -7.68 -5.86 1.88
C GLU A 56 -8.59 -4.63 1.95
N ALA A 57 -8.04 -3.44 1.72
CA ALA A 57 -8.82 -2.21 1.69
C ALA A 57 -9.83 -2.22 0.54
N ILE A 58 -9.40 -2.60 -0.66
CA ILE A 58 -10.29 -2.71 -1.82
C ILE A 58 -11.40 -3.72 -1.55
N LYS A 59 -11.05 -4.86 -0.97
CA LYS A 59 -12.00 -5.90 -0.60
C LYS A 59 -13.01 -5.39 0.43
N SER A 60 -12.55 -4.66 1.42
CA SER A 60 -13.41 -4.06 2.45
C SER A 60 -14.34 -3.01 1.88
N LEU A 61 -13.93 -2.29 0.83
CA LEU A 61 -14.75 -1.33 0.13
C LEU A 61 -15.74 -1.99 -0.84
N LYS A 62 -15.74 -3.32 -0.92
CA LYS A 62 -16.63 -4.13 -1.76
C LYS A 62 -16.48 -3.84 -3.26
N MET A 63 -15.27 -3.52 -3.68
CA MET A 63 -14.95 -3.30 -5.09
C MET A 63 -14.57 -4.62 -5.75
N ALA A 64 -15.53 -5.27 -6.40
CA ALA A 64 -15.28 -6.54 -7.09
C ALA A 64 -14.43 -6.37 -8.35
N GLU A 65 -14.46 -5.19 -8.95
CA GLU A 65 -13.68 -4.83 -10.13
C GLU A 65 -13.00 -3.48 -9.92
N PHE A 66 -11.83 -3.30 -10.54
CA PHE A 66 -11.06 -2.07 -10.46
C PHE A 66 -10.18 -1.93 -11.71
N PRO A 67 -9.63 -0.73 -11.99
CA PRO A 67 -8.79 -0.53 -13.17
C PRO A 67 -7.58 -1.47 -13.19
N ASP A 68 -7.23 -1.96 -14.39
CA ASP A 68 -6.07 -2.85 -14.56
C ASP A 68 -4.77 -2.19 -14.09
N GLU A 69 -4.68 -0.87 -14.21
CA GLU A 69 -3.52 -0.08 -13.81
C GLU A 69 -3.21 -0.14 -12.31
N TRP A 70 -4.17 -0.60 -11.51
CA TRP A 70 -3.98 -0.75 -10.07
C TRP A 70 -3.15 -1.97 -9.69
N VAL A 71 -2.87 -2.86 -10.66
CA VAL A 71 -2.09 -4.07 -10.45
C VAL A 71 -0.99 -4.18 -11.49
N LYS A 72 0.22 -4.48 -11.04
CA LYS A 72 1.36 -4.76 -11.90
C LYS A 72 1.80 -6.20 -11.69
N ARG A 73 1.90 -6.95 -12.80
CA ARG A 73 2.35 -8.33 -12.77
C ARG A 73 3.85 -8.41 -13.09
N VAL A 74 4.58 -9.19 -12.30
CA VAL A 74 6.01 -9.46 -12.55
C VAL A 74 6.21 -10.96 -12.70
N ASP A 75 6.78 -11.37 -13.84
CA ASP A 75 6.89 -12.79 -14.22
C ASP A 75 8.31 -13.33 -14.13
N GLU A 76 9.30 -12.48 -13.81
CA GLU A 76 10.72 -12.81 -14.00
C GLU A 76 11.49 -13.04 -12.70
N LEU A 77 10.83 -13.00 -11.55
CA LEU A 77 11.50 -13.13 -10.26
C LEU A 77 11.65 -14.59 -9.82
N THR A 78 12.82 -14.93 -9.29
CA THR A 78 13.02 -16.19 -8.60
C THR A 78 12.30 -16.16 -7.23
N GLU A 79 12.12 -17.32 -6.60
CA GLU A 79 11.49 -17.37 -5.30
C GLU A 79 12.26 -16.55 -4.25
N ASP A 80 13.59 -16.56 -4.29
CA ASP A 80 14.41 -15.75 -3.39
C ASP A 80 14.23 -14.24 -3.67
N GLN A 81 14.14 -13.86 -4.94
CA GLN A 81 13.90 -12.46 -5.31
C GLN A 81 12.51 -11.98 -4.88
N LYS A 82 11.51 -12.85 -4.91
CA LYS A 82 10.18 -12.50 -4.40
C LYS A 82 10.23 -12.18 -2.92
N LYS A 83 10.94 -12.99 -2.14
CA LYS A 83 11.12 -12.74 -0.70
C LYS A 83 11.91 -11.44 -0.46
N GLU A 84 12.95 -11.22 -1.23
CA GLU A 84 13.75 -9.99 -1.16
C GLU A 84 12.88 -8.77 -1.44
N PHE A 85 12.06 -8.83 -2.47
CA PHE A 85 11.13 -7.73 -2.81
C PHE A 85 10.19 -7.42 -1.66
N ILE A 86 9.57 -8.45 -1.07
CA ILE A 86 8.62 -8.27 0.04
C ILE A 86 9.28 -7.53 1.20
N VAL A 87 10.50 -7.93 1.57
CA VAL A 87 11.23 -7.29 2.68
C VAL A 87 11.60 -5.86 2.31
N LYS A 88 12.24 -5.67 1.17
CA LYS A 88 12.72 -4.34 0.74
C LYS A 88 11.59 -3.35 0.52
N ASP A 89 10.45 -3.81 0.03
CA ASP A 89 9.28 -2.96 -0.18
C ASP A 89 8.72 -2.42 1.14
N ASN A 90 8.94 -3.14 2.24
CA ASN A 90 8.43 -2.78 3.56
C ASN A 90 9.47 -2.12 4.47
N VAL A 91 10.74 -2.10 4.08
CA VAL A 91 11.79 -1.46 4.87
C VAL A 91 11.81 0.03 4.59
N GLY A 92 11.81 0.82 5.67
CA GLY A 92 11.96 2.27 5.54
C GLY A 92 13.42 2.65 5.50
N PHE A 93 13.95 2.94 4.30
CA PHE A 93 15.34 3.31 4.12
C PHE A 93 15.63 4.78 4.39
N GLY A 94 14.59 5.59 4.54
CA GLY A 94 14.74 7.02 4.79
C GLY A 94 14.02 7.43 6.06
N ASP A 95 14.39 8.59 6.56
CA ASP A 95 13.70 9.25 7.65
C ASP A 95 12.99 10.49 7.16
N TRP A 96 12.00 10.94 7.92
CA TRP A 96 11.32 12.20 7.63
C TRP A 96 12.12 13.37 8.19
N ASP A 97 12.23 14.44 7.39
CA ASP A 97 12.73 15.72 7.87
C ASP A 97 11.56 16.47 8.51
N TRP A 98 11.43 16.33 9.83
CA TRP A 98 10.29 16.88 10.56
C TRP A 98 10.26 18.41 10.54
N ASP A 99 11.44 19.08 10.47
CA ASP A 99 11.49 20.53 10.38
C ASP A 99 10.93 21.01 9.04
N ALA A 100 11.29 20.35 7.94
CA ALA A 100 10.75 20.68 6.62
C ALA A 100 9.25 20.43 6.57
N ILE A 101 8.78 19.33 7.18
CA ILE A 101 7.34 19.02 7.25
C ILE A 101 6.60 20.09 8.04
N ALA A 102 7.14 20.52 9.19
CA ALA A 102 6.52 21.55 10.01
C ALA A 102 6.46 22.90 9.31
N ASN A 103 7.49 23.23 8.51
CA ASN A 103 7.59 24.54 7.86
C ASN A 103 6.82 24.62 6.53
N ASP A 104 6.87 23.56 5.74
CA ASP A 104 6.37 23.60 4.35
C ASP A 104 5.09 22.80 4.16
N TRP A 105 4.77 21.88 5.06
CA TRP A 105 3.69 20.90 4.88
C TRP A 105 2.71 20.88 6.05
N ASP A 106 2.78 21.85 6.95
CA ASP A 106 1.97 21.89 8.17
C ASP A 106 0.47 22.12 7.92
N GLU A 107 0.11 22.69 6.77
CA GLU A 107 -1.28 22.93 6.40
C GLU A 107 -2.00 21.68 5.87
N LEU A 108 -1.25 20.60 5.63
CA LEU A 108 -1.81 19.36 5.08
C LEU A 108 -2.32 18.46 6.21
N PRO A 109 -3.39 17.68 5.96
CA PRO A 109 -3.93 16.78 6.97
C PRO A 109 -3.12 15.48 7.06
N LEU A 110 -1.85 15.60 7.46
CA LEU A 110 -0.88 14.51 7.45
C LEU A 110 -1.30 13.34 8.34
N ASP A 111 -1.85 13.62 9.52
CA ASP A 111 -2.33 12.58 10.42
C ASP A 111 -3.49 11.80 9.83
N ASP A 112 -4.43 12.49 9.19
CA ASP A 112 -5.55 11.83 8.50
C ASP A 112 -5.08 10.97 7.35
N TRP A 113 -3.96 11.33 6.73
CA TRP A 113 -3.36 10.53 5.66
C TRP A 113 -2.54 9.35 6.18
N GLY A 114 -2.37 9.23 7.49
CA GLY A 114 -1.72 8.11 8.12
C GLY A 114 -0.30 8.34 8.57
N LEU A 115 0.21 9.56 8.42
CA LEU A 115 1.56 9.88 8.89
C LEU A 115 1.53 10.17 10.40
N ASP A 116 2.38 9.47 11.15
CA ASP A 116 2.56 9.72 12.58
C ASP A 116 3.54 10.89 12.75
N VAL A 117 2.99 12.06 13.08
CA VAL A 117 3.78 13.30 13.19
C VAL A 117 4.10 13.56 14.66
N PRO A 118 5.37 13.42 15.08
CA PRO A 118 5.73 13.61 16.49
C PRO A 118 5.62 15.09 16.90
N GLY A 119 5.05 15.33 18.08
CA GLY A 119 4.98 16.65 18.66
C GLY A 119 4.00 17.63 18.05
N PHE A 120 3.16 17.19 17.14
CA PHE A 120 2.11 18.02 16.52
C PHE A 120 0.74 17.61 17.08
N GLU A 121 0.50 17.98 18.29
CA GLU A 121 -0.79 17.72 18.94
C GLU A 121 -1.73 18.93 18.84
#